data_acdeaad9ca7b85888e835c6f9ff2155b
#
_entry.id   acdeaad9ca7b85888e835c6f9ff2155b
#
_cell.length_a   1.000
_cell.length_b   1.000
_cell.length_c   1.000
_cell.angle_alpha   90.00
_cell.angle_beta   90.00
_cell.angle_gamma   90.00
#
_symmetry.space_group_name_H-M   'P 1'
#
loop_
_entity.id
_entity.type
_entity.pdbx_description
1 polymer ?
#
loop_
_entity_poly.entity_id
_entity_poly.type
_entity_poly.pdbx_seq_one_letter_code
_entity_poly.pdbx_strand_id
1 'polypeptide(L)'
;MNEARKIVFHPVTVADKPLFEYYLLSSEEQNCDLNFANIFCWSDTYHSEVGEAEGFLAIRFDIDGVKSYMQPVGNGDKRLIVELLRQDAFEQRVPLRLYGLSPKWRECLEQHYPAEFAFDAPRALCDYIYRTEELSRLQGRKYQPKRNHLNHFVARYDWHAEPLSRGNIKDCLALNEQWLRGREVGEMERAEQLSLLRAFDNFEALTLRGLVLYTNGRPAAFSYGTPITHKTFCTHIEKHNAEIEGAATMINRLMAQSLEEEFEFINREDDLGLEGLRFAKMSYHPTLLLDKIAALHLTSEQREMRAMWHDIFGDEIHEIDSFLVEHSDAIPLIHKEEGCVVSMLYIVPLQMWGKRVAYIYAVATKPEYRGQGIASKLITEALQRIKASGRFDIAALIPSSTESKRLYERLGFVDTQTPMEFPASDYLGTGSVPHDLAMTLKL
;
A
#
# COMPACT_ATOMS: atom_id res chain seq x y z
N MET A 1 36.19 0.10 -20.92
CA MET A 1 34.70 0.03 -20.83
C MET A 1 34.39 0.12 -19.34
N ASN A 2 33.75 1.21 -18.89
CA ASN A 2 33.28 1.25 -17.50
C ASN A 2 32.29 0.10 -17.35
N GLU A 3 32.55 -0.81 -16.41
CA GLU A 3 31.51 -1.75 -15.98
C GLU A 3 30.28 -0.91 -15.64
N ALA A 4 29.14 -1.24 -16.26
CA ALA A 4 27.91 -0.56 -15.96
C ALA A 4 27.65 -0.71 -14.45
N ARG A 5 27.58 0.41 -13.74
CA ARG A 5 27.27 0.42 -12.30
C ARG A 5 25.91 -0.24 -12.12
N LYS A 6 25.81 -1.20 -11.23
CA LYS A 6 24.59 -1.93 -10.92
C LYS A 6 24.36 -1.96 -9.43
N ILE A 7 23.10 -2.01 -9.03
CA ILE A 7 22.75 -2.38 -7.65
C ILE A 7 22.83 -3.90 -7.54
N VAL A 8 23.61 -4.39 -6.58
CA VAL A 8 23.68 -5.81 -6.28
C VAL A 8 22.70 -6.09 -5.14
N PHE A 9 21.56 -6.65 -5.46
CA PHE A 9 20.56 -7.03 -4.49
C PHE A 9 20.81 -8.43 -3.92
N HIS A 10 20.55 -8.62 -2.63
CA HIS A 10 20.52 -9.92 -1.97
C HIS A 10 19.32 -10.00 -1.01
N PRO A 11 18.83 -11.22 -0.69
CA PRO A 11 17.74 -11.40 0.27
C PRO A 11 18.09 -10.78 1.62
N VAL A 12 17.12 -10.07 2.22
CA VAL A 12 17.33 -9.44 3.53
C VAL A 12 17.56 -10.48 4.61
N THR A 13 18.61 -10.26 5.40
CA THR A 13 18.98 -11.07 6.56
C THR A 13 19.12 -10.21 7.80
N VAL A 14 19.20 -10.83 8.97
CA VAL A 14 19.42 -10.11 10.22
C VAL A 14 20.77 -9.36 10.25
N ALA A 15 21.75 -9.81 9.45
CA ALA A 15 23.06 -9.18 9.33
C ALA A 15 23.01 -7.80 8.63
N ASP A 16 21.91 -7.48 7.95
CA ASP A 16 21.76 -6.19 7.25
C ASP A 16 21.29 -5.06 8.17
N LYS A 17 20.89 -5.37 9.41
CA LYS A 17 20.45 -4.35 10.36
C LYS A 17 21.40 -3.16 10.50
N PRO A 18 22.73 -3.32 10.63
CA PRO A 18 23.64 -2.19 10.72
C PRO A 18 23.62 -1.27 9.49
N LEU A 19 23.38 -1.83 8.30
CA LEU A 19 23.25 -1.07 7.07
C LEU A 19 22.01 -0.17 7.12
N PHE A 20 20.87 -0.70 7.53
CA PHE A 20 19.64 0.11 7.72
C PHE A 20 19.84 1.18 8.79
N GLU A 21 20.44 0.84 9.92
CA GLU A 21 20.73 1.80 11.00
C GLU A 21 21.63 2.95 10.52
N TYR A 22 22.63 2.66 9.71
CA TYR A 22 23.53 3.67 9.12
C TYR A 22 22.76 4.70 8.29
N TYR A 23 21.79 4.27 7.47
CA TYR A 23 21.04 5.17 6.60
C TYR A 23 19.84 5.85 7.30
N LEU A 24 19.19 5.17 8.24
CA LEU A 24 17.92 5.59 8.80
C LEU A 24 18.02 6.34 10.12
N LEU A 25 18.86 5.89 11.07
CA LEU A 25 18.84 6.43 12.44
C LEU A 25 19.03 7.94 12.51
N SER A 26 19.90 8.48 11.66
CA SER A 26 20.17 9.93 11.60
C SER A 26 19.36 10.66 10.52
N SER A 27 18.48 9.97 9.82
CA SER A 27 17.60 10.58 8.82
C SER A 27 16.38 11.24 9.47
N GLU A 28 15.59 11.93 8.67
CA GLU A 28 14.29 12.47 9.06
C GLU A 28 13.11 11.57 8.63
N GLU A 29 13.42 10.37 8.12
CA GLU A 29 12.40 9.45 7.63
C GLU A 29 11.55 8.92 8.79
N GLN A 30 10.23 8.91 8.59
CA GLN A 30 9.28 8.41 9.58
C GLN A 30 8.40 7.29 9.04
N ASN A 31 8.59 6.91 7.78
CA ASN A 31 7.82 5.86 7.12
C ASN A 31 8.13 4.49 7.73
N CYS A 32 7.11 3.79 8.24
CA CYS A 32 7.25 2.48 8.87
C CYS A 32 7.74 1.40 7.90
N ASP A 33 7.44 1.52 6.59
CA ASP A 33 7.83 0.55 5.57
C ASP A 33 9.35 0.53 5.32
N LEU A 34 10.07 1.56 5.75
CA LEU A 34 11.54 1.62 5.71
C LEU A 34 12.20 1.02 6.95
N ASN A 35 11.44 0.71 7.99
CA ASN A 35 11.98 0.15 9.23
C ASN A 35 12.55 -1.25 8.99
N PHE A 36 13.77 -1.50 9.49
CA PHE A 36 14.44 -2.78 9.31
C PHE A 36 13.61 -3.97 9.82
N ALA A 37 13.00 -3.84 11.00
CA ALA A 37 12.22 -4.92 11.58
C ALA A 37 11.01 -5.28 10.70
N ASN A 38 10.34 -4.27 10.10
CA ASN A 38 9.26 -4.51 9.15
C ASN A 38 9.79 -5.23 7.89
N ILE A 39 10.83 -4.68 7.24
CA ILE A 39 11.41 -5.29 6.04
C ILE A 39 11.86 -6.73 6.29
N PHE A 40 12.55 -6.99 7.40
CA PHE A 40 13.04 -8.31 7.75
C PHE A 40 11.91 -9.28 8.13
N CYS A 41 10.96 -8.87 8.99
CA CYS A 41 9.92 -9.77 9.46
C CYS A 41 8.91 -10.15 8.38
N TRP A 42 8.67 -9.25 7.42
CA TRP A 42 7.78 -9.50 6.29
C TRP A 42 8.47 -10.02 5.03
N SER A 43 9.80 -10.25 5.08
CA SER A 43 10.58 -10.62 3.89
C SER A 43 10.16 -11.95 3.26
N ASP A 44 9.60 -12.90 4.02
CA ASP A 44 9.09 -14.16 3.45
C ASP A 44 7.80 -13.95 2.63
N THR A 45 7.02 -12.92 2.98
CA THR A 45 5.81 -12.54 2.24
C THR A 45 6.14 -11.70 1.00
N TYR A 46 7.02 -10.72 1.15
CA TYR A 46 7.34 -9.77 0.09
C TYR A 46 8.66 -10.06 -0.64
N HIS A 47 9.32 -11.17 -0.36
CA HIS A 47 10.63 -11.54 -0.94
C HIS A 47 11.60 -10.36 -0.98
N SER A 48 11.72 -9.65 0.16
CA SER A 48 12.49 -8.41 0.25
C SER A 48 13.98 -8.64 0.07
N GLU A 49 14.58 -7.81 -0.74
CA GLU A 49 16.01 -7.79 -1.06
C GLU A 49 16.57 -6.40 -0.79
N VAL A 50 17.83 -6.33 -0.42
CA VAL A 50 18.53 -5.09 -0.12
C VAL A 50 19.80 -4.97 -0.92
N GLY A 51 20.16 -3.75 -1.30
CA GLY A 51 21.42 -3.42 -1.96
C GLY A 51 21.83 -2.00 -1.63
N GLU A 52 23.08 -1.67 -1.93
CA GLU A 52 23.65 -0.35 -1.73
C GLU A 52 24.26 0.16 -3.04
N ALA A 53 23.98 1.39 -3.40
CA ALA A 53 24.57 2.04 -4.56
C ALA A 53 24.54 3.56 -4.42
N GLU A 54 25.62 4.24 -4.85
CA GLU A 54 25.68 5.70 -5.01
C GLU A 54 25.29 6.49 -3.74
N GLY A 55 25.58 5.93 -2.55
CA GLY A 55 25.24 6.55 -1.26
C GLY A 55 23.77 6.40 -0.86
N PHE A 56 23.08 5.41 -1.41
CA PHE A 56 21.71 5.04 -1.04
C PHE A 56 21.60 3.58 -0.64
N LEU A 57 20.80 3.33 0.37
CA LEU A 57 20.15 2.05 0.63
C LEU A 57 19.00 1.89 -0.37
N ALA A 58 19.00 0.80 -1.12
CA ALA A 58 17.94 0.41 -2.05
C ALA A 58 17.26 -0.88 -1.55
N ILE A 59 15.94 -0.90 -1.56
CA ILE A 59 15.13 -2.04 -1.14
C ILE A 59 14.25 -2.43 -2.31
N ARG A 60 14.29 -3.72 -2.70
CA ARG A 60 13.48 -4.33 -3.73
C ARG A 60 12.61 -5.40 -3.10
N PHE A 61 11.36 -5.52 -3.54
CA PHE A 61 10.39 -6.45 -2.97
C PHE A 61 9.33 -6.84 -4.00
N ASP A 62 8.49 -7.83 -3.71
CA ASP A 62 7.43 -8.29 -4.58
C ASP A 62 6.06 -7.84 -4.09
N ILE A 63 5.27 -7.24 -4.99
CA ILE A 63 3.83 -7.06 -4.82
C ILE A 63 3.15 -7.81 -5.97
N ASP A 64 2.26 -8.73 -5.63
CA ASP A 64 1.49 -9.53 -6.61
C ASP A 64 2.38 -10.21 -7.67
N GLY A 65 3.57 -10.64 -7.24
CA GLY A 65 4.56 -11.28 -8.11
C GLY A 65 5.31 -10.31 -9.03
N VAL A 66 5.23 -9.00 -8.78
CA VAL A 66 5.93 -7.98 -9.55
C VAL A 66 6.97 -7.27 -8.70
N LYS A 67 8.23 -7.29 -9.17
CA LYS A 67 9.31 -6.55 -8.52
C LYS A 67 9.02 -5.07 -8.47
N SER A 68 9.15 -4.51 -7.28
CA SER A 68 8.90 -3.13 -6.93
C SER A 68 10.00 -2.62 -6.00
N TYR A 69 10.10 -1.32 -5.78
CA TYR A 69 11.18 -0.73 -5.02
C TYR A 69 10.63 0.26 -3.99
N MET A 70 11.23 0.28 -2.80
CA MET A 70 10.97 1.35 -1.83
C MET A 70 11.69 2.63 -2.22
N GLN A 71 11.25 3.75 -1.65
CA GLN A 71 12.03 4.99 -1.68
C GLN A 71 13.48 4.70 -1.29
N PRO A 72 14.50 5.06 -2.10
CA PRO A 72 15.88 4.94 -1.68
C PRO A 72 16.20 5.89 -0.51
N VAL A 73 16.94 5.41 0.47
CA VAL A 73 17.32 6.20 1.65
C VAL A 73 18.81 6.54 1.59
N GLY A 74 19.13 7.81 1.62
CA GLY A 74 20.53 8.27 1.54
C GLY A 74 20.67 9.69 1.03
N ASN A 75 21.92 10.11 0.84
CA ASN A 75 22.29 11.48 0.49
C ASN A 75 23.08 11.61 -0.83
N GLY A 76 23.00 10.60 -1.70
CA GLY A 76 23.66 10.60 -3.00
C GLY A 76 22.91 11.39 -4.08
N ASP A 77 23.31 11.20 -5.34
CA ASP A 77 22.60 11.75 -6.50
C ASP A 77 21.32 10.96 -6.76
N LYS A 78 20.17 11.59 -6.51
CA LYS A 78 18.84 10.99 -6.70
C LYS A 78 18.57 10.58 -8.15
N ARG A 79 19.11 11.30 -9.13
CA ARG A 79 18.94 10.95 -10.56
C ARG A 79 19.66 9.65 -10.86
N LEU A 80 20.89 9.51 -10.36
CA LEU A 80 21.70 8.34 -10.62
C LEU A 80 21.08 7.08 -10.02
N ILE A 81 20.60 7.14 -8.78
CA ILE A 81 19.93 5.99 -8.17
C ILE A 81 18.63 5.61 -8.90
N VAL A 82 17.84 6.59 -9.37
CA VAL A 82 16.63 6.31 -10.16
C VAL A 82 16.97 5.60 -11.48
N GLU A 83 18.04 6.01 -12.17
CA GLU A 83 18.48 5.34 -13.40
C GLU A 83 18.95 3.90 -13.12
N LEU A 84 19.64 3.67 -12.01
CA LEU A 84 20.04 2.31 -11.61
C LEU A 84 18.84 1.43 -11.29
N LEU A 85 17.81 1.96 -10.63
CA LEU A 85 16.56 1.25 -10.37
C LEU A 85 15.79 0.98 -11.67
N ARG A 86 15.78 1.94 -12.61
CA ARG A 86 15.17 1.72 -13.96
C ARG A 86 15.88 0.61 -14.72
N GLN A 87 17.21 0.57 -14.65
CA GLN A 87 18.00 -0.48 -15.28
C GLN A 87 17.68 -1.85 -14.65
N ASP A 88 17.62 -1.95 -13.32
CA ASP A 88 17.28 -3.20 -12.64
C ASP A 88 15.85 -3.63 -12.99
N ALA A 89 14.85 -2.72 -12.96
CA ALA A 89 13.48 -3.01 -13.34
C ALA A 89 13.39 -3.53 -14.80
N PHE A 90 14.15 -2.93 -15.72
CA PHE A 90 14.23 -3.39 -17.10
C PHE A 90 14.81 -4.80 -17.20
N GLU A 91 15.85 -5.13 -16.45
CA GLU A 91 16.43 -6.48 -16.38
C GLU A 91 15.44 -7.49 -15.79
N GLN A 92 14.62 -7.08 -14.80
CA GLN A 92 13.52 -7.87 -14.24
C GLN A 92 12.32 -7.96 -15.18
N ARG A 93 12.28 -7.21 -16.27
CA ARG A 93 11.18 -7.12 -17.24
C ARG A 93 9.87 -6.60 -16.63
N VAL A 94 9.98 -5.66 -15.72
CA VAL A 94 8.85 -4.99 -15.09
C VAL A 94 8.97 -3.47 -15.26
N PRO A 95 7.87 -2.71 -15.20
CA PRO A 95 7.96 -1.26 -15.08
C PRO A 95 8.62 -0.87 -13.75
N LEU A 96 9.33 0.26 -13.72
CA LEU A 96 9.80 0.80 -12.44
C LEU A 96 8.60 1.28 -11.62
N ARG A 97 8.43 0.67 -10.45
CA ARG A 97 7.44 1.03 -9.44
C ARG A 97 8.15 1.41 -8.15
N LEU A 98 7.89 2.61 -7.67
CA LEU A 98 8.45 3.12 -6.42
C LEU A 98 7.32 3.28 -5.40
N TYR A 99 7.58 2.87 -4.17
CA TYR A 99 6.61 2.94 -3.08
C TYR A 99 7.18 3.69 -1.87
N GLY A 100 6.28 4.25 -1.06
CA GLY A 100 6.64 4.94 0.16
C GLY A 100 7.43 6.23 -0.06
N LEU A 101 7.24 6.88 -1.22
CA LEU A 101 7.92 8.13 -1.53
C LEU A 101 7.42 9.26 -0.65
N SER A 102 8.35 10.06 -0.15
CA SER A 102 8.08 11.35 0.49
C SER A 102 7.75 12.43 -0.56
N PRO A 103 7.08 13.53 -0.16
CA PRO A 103 6.85 14.67 -1.05
C PRO A 103 8.13 15.20 -1.72
N LYS A 104 9.26 15.20 -0.99
CA LYS A 104 10.58 15.63 -1.54
C LYS A 104 11.08 14.70 -2.65
N TRP A 105 10.75 13.41 -2.60
CA TRP A 105 11.09 12.47 -3.67
C TRP A 105 10.19 12.64 -4.86
N ARG A 106 8.89 12.85 -4.64
CA ARG A 106 7.94 13.15 -5.71
C ARG A 106 8.36 14.40 -6.48
N GLU A 107 8.63 15.52 -5.78
CA GLU A 107 9.13 16.76 -6.39
C GLU A 107 10.38 16.53 -7.24
N CYS A 108 11.33 15.71 -6.75
CA CYS A 108 12.53 15.38 -7.50
C CYS A 108 12.21 14.60 -8.80
N LEU A 109 11.27 13.64 -8.74
CA LEU A 109 10.87 12.90 -9.94
C LEU A 109 10.13 13.80 -10.94
N GLU A 110 9.21 14.65 -10.49
CA GLU A 110 8.50 15.59 -11.35
C GLU A 110 9.45 16.60 -12.03
N GLN A 111 10.48 17.07 -11.31
CA GLN A 111 11.46 17.99 -11.84
C GLN A 111 12.38 17.36 -12.90
N HIS A 112 12.84 16.13 -12.67
CA HIS A 112 13.85 15.51 -13.53
C HIS A 112 13.26 14.60 -14.61
N TYR A 113 12.04 14.12 -14.43
CA TYR A 113 11.33 13.23 -15.34
C TYR A 113 9.90 13.73 -15.56
N PRO A 114 9.74 14.94 -16.17
CA PRO A 114 8.43 15.58 -16.31
C PRO A 114 7.46 14.70 -17.11
N ALA A 115 6.30 14.44 -16.50
CA ALA A 115 5.23 13.58 -17.02
C ALA A 115 5.60 12.10 -17.25
N GLU A 116 6.79 11.65 -16.82
CA GLU A 116 7.19 10.25 -16.98
C GLU A 116 6.66 9.31 -15.88
N PHE A 117 6.16 9.86 -14.78
CA PHE A 117 5.58 9.08 -13.69
C PHE A 117 4.10 9.39 -13.50
N ALA A 118 3.34 8.37 -13.16
CA ALA A 118 2.03 8.49 -12.52
C ALA A 118 2.21 8.35 -11.01
N PHE A 119 1.45 9.12 -10.22
CA PHE A 119 1.56 9.15 -8.77
C PHE A 119 0.21 8.88 -8.11
N ASP A 120 0.25 8.13 -7.01
CA ASP A 120 -0.89 7.93 -6.13
C ASP A 120 -0.47 7.97 -4.67
N ALA A 121 -1.37 8.38 -3.78
CA ALA A 121 -1.15 8.43 -2.34
C ALA A 121 -2.38 7.91 -1.59
N PRO A 122 -2.59 6.58 -1.55
CA PRO A 122 -3.78 5.99 -0.97
C PRO A 122 -3.90 6.33 0.51
N ARG A 123 -5.03 6.93 0.91
CA ARG A 123 -5.29 7.28 2.31
C ARG A 123 -5.20 6.07 3.26
N ALA A 124 -5.49 4.88 2.76
CA ALA A 124 -5.43 3.63 3.51
C ALA A 124 -4.01 3.27 4.00
N LEU A 125 -2.98 3.75 3.28
CA LEU A 125 -1.56 3.46 3.54
C LEU A 125 -0.85 4.59 4.29
N CYS A 126 -1.54 5.68 4.68
CA CYS A 126 -0.92 6.76 5.46
C CYS A 126 -0.55 6.30 6.87
N ASP A 127 0.69 6.54 7.29
CA ASP A 127 1.12 6.26 8.65
C ASP A 127 0.57 7.29 9.66
N TYR A 128 0.25 6.81 10.84
CA TYR A 128 -0.25 7.61 11.94
C TYR A 128 0.88 7.98 12.88
N ILE A 129 1.33 9.22 12.84
CA ILE A 129 2.41 9.76 13.67
C ILE A 129 1.83 10.55 14.82
N TYR A 130 2.27 10.26 16.03
CA TYR A 130 1.83 10.91 17.27
C TYR A 130 3.03 11.49 18.01
N ARG A 131 2.82 12.58 18.75
CA ARG A 131 3.79 12.99 19.78
C ARG A 131 3.75 12.00 20.94
N THR A 132 4.91 11.48 21.31
CA THR A 132 5.04 10.51 22.41
C THR A 132 4.48 11.07 23.71
N GLU A 133 4.77 12.33 24.02
CA GLU A 133 4.24 13.05 25.19
C GLU A 133 2.70 13.09 25.22
N GLU A 134 2.04 13.27 24.06
CA GLU A 134 0.57 13.31 24.01
C GLU A 134 -0.06 11.95 24.32
N LEU A 135 0.54 10.85 23.79
CA LEU A 135 0.06 9.49 24.07
C LEU A 135 0.36 9.06 25.50
N SER A 136 1.51 9.44 26.06
CA SER A 136 1.91 9.08 27.43
C SER A 136 1.05 9.78 28.49
N ARG A 137 0.75 11.05 28.28
CA ARG A 137 0.05 11.89 29.27
C ARG A 137 -1.46 11.94 29.04
N LEU A 138 -1.94 11.83 27.81
CA LEU A 138 -3.34 11.93 27.41
C LEU A 138 -4.03 13.19 28.00
N GLN A 139 -3.35 14.33 27.98
CA GLN A 139 -3.81 15.57 28.58
C GLN A 139 -4.83 16.31 27.71
N GLY A 140 -5.64 17.15 28.34
CA GLY A 140 -6.62 18.00 27.69
C GLY A 140 -7.97 17.32 27.41
N ARG A 141 -8.93 18.14 26.95
CA ARG A 141 -10.32 17.72 26.76
C ARG A 141 -10.48 16.64 25.68
N LYS A 142 -9.67 16.70 24.62
CA LYS A 142 -9.72 15.74 23.51
C LYS A 142 -9.47 14.29 23.95
N TYR A 143 -8.69 14.08 25.01
CA TYR A 143 -8.37 12.75 25.54
C TYR A 143 -9.24 12.33 26.75
N GLN A 144 -10.29 13.08 27.08
CA GLN A 144 -11.17 12.72 28.21
C GLN A 144 -11.77 11.30 28.08
N PRO A 145 -12.25 10.86 26.90
CA PRO A 145 -12.72 9.49 26.73
C PRO A 145 -11.65 8.45 27.04
N LYS A 146 -10.40 8.68 26.60
CA LYS A 146 -9.29 7.76 26.86
C LYS A 146 -8.96 7.66 28.36
N ARG A 147 -8.95 8.79 29.06
CA ARG A 147 -8.76 8.80 30.53
C ARG A 147 -9.90 8.09 31.26
N ASN A 148 -11.13 8.20 30.78
CA ASN A 148 -12.24 7.45 31.34
C ASN A 148 -12.04 5.94 31.24
N HIS A 149 -11.62 5.44 30.05
CA HIS A 149 -11.27 4.03 29.87
C HIS A 149 -10.14 3.58 30.82
N LEU A 150 -9.10 4.40 30.98
CA LEU A 150 -8.01 4.12 31.93
C LEU A 150 -8.49 4.07 33.38
N ASN A 151 -9.31 5.04 33.80
CA ASN A 151 -9.83 5.08 35.16
C ASN A 151 -10.71 3.85 35.46
N HIS A 152 -11.56 3.43 34.51
CA HIS A 152 -12.35 2.23 34.65
C HIS A 152 -11.46 0.98 34.73
N PHE A 153 -10.44 0.89 33.88
CA PHE A 153 -9.49 -0.23 33.88
C PHE A 153 -8.79 -0.35 35.24
N VAL A 154 -8.19 0.73 35.73
CA VAL A 154 -7.48 0.75 37.04
C VAL A 154 -8.39 0.42 38.22
N ALA A 155 -9.66 0.87 38.18
CA ALA A 155 -10.61 0.59 39.23
C ALA A 155 -11.14 -0.85 39.25
N ARG A 156 -11.10 -1.54 38.06
CA ARG A 156 -11.76 -2.83 37.91
C ARG A 156 -10.81 -4.03 37.98
N TYR A 157 -9.55 -3.84 37.59
CA TYR A 157 -8.60 -4.93 37.45
C TYR A 157 -7.40 -4.77 38.37
N ASP A 158 -6.96 -5.89 38.95
CA ASP A 158 -5.62 -5.99 39.51
C ASP A 158 -4.66 -6.18 38.35
N TRP A 159 -3.80 -5.19 38.10
CA TRP A 159 -2.97 -5.14 36.91
C TRP A 159 -1.50 -4.82 37.20
N HIS A 160 -0.62 -5.31 36.34
CA HIS A 160 0.77 -4.91 36.27
C HIS A 160 1.25 -5.03 34.81
N ALA A 161 2.37 -4.38 34.49
CA ALA A 161 3.01 -4.49 33.19
C ALA A 161 4.48 -4.87 33.37
N GLU A 162 4.95 -5.71 32.48
CA GLU A 162 6.34 -6.16 32.43
C GLU A 162 6.99 -5.79 31.11
N PRO A 163 8.29 -5.47 31.08
CA PRO A 163 9.03 -5.38 29.83
C PRO A 163 8.93 -6.69 29.05
N LEU A 164 8.76 -6.59 27.72
CA LEU A 164 8.80 -7.74 26.83
C LEU A 164 10.17 -8.40 26.92
N SER A 165 10.19 -9.71 27.06
CA SER A 165 11.37 -10.53 27.26
C SER A 165 11.16 -11.95 26.73
N ARG A 166 12.23 -12.73 26.59
CA ARG A 166 12.12 -14.16 26.26
C ARG A 166 11.20 -14.93 27.22
N GLY A 167 11.13 -14.50 28.47
CA GLY A 167 10.32 -15.18 29.50
C GLY A 167 8.82 -15.08 29.25
N ASN A 168 8.34 -13.97 28.65
CA ASN A 168 6.93 -13.68 28.46
C ASN A 168 6.46 -13.64 26.99
N ILE A 169 7.32 -13.95 26.01
CA ILE A 169 6.92 -14.10 24.60
C ILE A 169 5.78 -15.14 24.42
N LYS A 170 5.82 -16.25 25.19
CA LYS A 170 4.77 -17.27 25.17
C LYS A 170 3.38 -16.70 25.50
N ASP A 171 3.31 -15.71 26.40
CA ASP A 171 2.07 -15.07 26.81
C ASP A 171 1.52 -14.17 25.68
N CYS A 172 2.42 -13.50 24.93
CA CYS A 172 2.07 -12.72 23.74
C CYS A 172 1.53 -13.64 22.63
N LEU A 173 2.17 -14.78 22.40
CA LEU A 173 1.70 -15.75 21.41
C LEU A 173 0.34 -16.33 21.77
N ALA A 174 0.12 -16.68 23.04
CA ALA A 174 -1.17 -17.17 23.53
C ALA A 174 -2.29 -16.12 23.35
N LEU A 175 -1.98 -14.84 23.61
CA LEU A 175 -2.93 -13.75 23.39
C LEU A 175 -3.21 -13.54 21.90
N ASN A 176 -2.21 -13.64 21.03
CA ASN A 176 -2.39 -13.57 19.59
C ASN A 176 -3.27 -14.72 19.06
N GLU A 177 -3.05 -15.94 19.53
CA GLU A 177 -3.92 -17.09 19.21
C GLU A 177 -5.36 -16.87 19.68
N GLN A 178 -5.55 -16.31 20.88
CA GLN A 178 -6.88 -15.96 21.38
C GLN A 178 -7.54 -14.89 20.48
N TRP A 179 -6.78 -13.91 20.02
CA TRP A 179 -7.28 -12.84 19.12
C TRP A 179 -7.73 -13.40 17.77
N LEU A 180 -7.07 -14.44 17.24
CA LEU A 180 -7.43 -15.10 15.98
C LEU A 180 -8.65 -16.01 16.10
N ARG A 181 -8.96 -16.51 17.31
CA ARG A 181 -10.10 -17.42 17.51
C ARG A 181 -11.43 -16.79 17.10
N GLY A 182 -12.18 -17.49 16.26
CA GLY A 182 -13.50 -17.03 15.78
C GLY A 182 -13.45 -15.98 14.68
N ARG A 183 -12.27 -15.65 14.17
CA ARG A 183 -12.09 -14.81 12.97
C ARG A 183 -11.79 -15.69 11.75
N GLU A 184 -12.21 -15.24 10.60
CA GLU A 184 -11.74 -15.82 9.34
C GLU A 184 -10.28 -15.38 9.14
N VAL A 185 -9.38 -16.37 9.04
CA VAL A 185 -7.94 -16.13 8.90
C VAL A 185 -7.61 -16.14 7.41
N GLY A 186 -7.49 -14.95 6.83
CA GLY A 186 -7.06 -14.73 5.46
C GLY A 186 -5.54 -14.84 5.27
N GLU A 187 -5.06 -14.46 4.09
CA GLU A 187 -3.63 -14.48 3.76
C GLU A 187 -2.85 -13.44 4.58
N MET A 188 -3.42 -12.25 4.78
CA MET A 188 -2.76 -11.17 5.54
C MET A 188 -2.61 -11.52 7.02
N GLU A 189 -3.62 -12.10 7.66
CA GLU A 189 -3.52 -12.55 9.06
C GLU A 189 -2.49 -13.67 9.23
N ARG A 190 -2.35 -14.56 8.24
CA ARG A 190 -1.29 -15.58 8.24
C ARG A 190 0.09 -14.96 8.08
N ALA A 191 0.23 -14.00 7.18
CA ALA A 191 1.48 -13.26 6.97
C ALA A 191 1.87 -12.46 8.23
N GLU A 192 0.92 -11.78 8.89
CA GLU A 192 1.15 -11.10 10.17
C GLU A 192 1.60 -12.10 11.26
N GLN A 193 0.97 -13.26 11.33
CA GLN A 193 1.37 -14.29 12.30
C GLN A 193 2.81 -14.78 12.05
N LEU A 194 3.20 -15.00 10.80
CA LEU A 194 4.58 -15.39 10.45
C LEU A 194 5.56 -14.28 10.79
N SER A 195 5.22 -13.02 10.51
CA SER A 195 6.07 -11.87 10.85
C SER A 195 6.25 -11.73 12.36
N LEU A 196 5.19 -11.95 13.15
CA LEU A 196 5.24 -11.96 14.62
C LEU A 196 6.16 -13.06 15.16
N LEU A 197 6.05 -14.29 14.65
CA LEU A 197 6.92 -15.40 15.04
C LEU A 197 8.39 -15.07 14.70
N ARG A 198 8.64 -14.59 13.48
CA ARG A 198 9.99 -14.22 13.04
C ARG A 198 10.58 -13.08 13.89
N ALA A 199 9.76 -12.10 14.30
CA ALA A 199 10.18 -11.04 15.21
C ALA A 199 10.62 -11.62 16.56
N PHE A 200 9.85 -12.52 17.15
CA PHE A 200 10.16 -13.11 18.45
C PHE A 200 11.33 -14.10 18.40
N ASP A 201 11.50 -14.85 17.32
CA ASP A 201 12.66 -15.71 17.10
C ASP A 201 13.97 -14.90 17.05
N ASN A 202 13.89 -13.67 16.53
CA ASN A 202 15.03 -12.76 16.41
C ASN A 202 15.00 -11.59 17.41
N PHE A 203 14.38 -11.78 18.58
CA PHE A 203 14.09 -10.74 19.57
C PHE A 203 15.30 -9.86 19.92
N GLU A 204 16.43 -10.47 20.26
CA GLU A 204 17.67 -9.74 20.64
C GLU A 204 18.31 -9.07 19.41
N ALA A 205 18.37 -9.78 18.30
CA ALA A 205 18.99 -9.27 17.08
C ALA A 205 18.24 -8.06 16.52
N LEU A 206 16.91 -8.06 16.59
CA LEU A 206 16.07 -6.93 16.22
C LEU A 206 16.09 -5.81 17.29
N THR A 207 16.57 -6.10 18.49
CA THR A 207 16.49 -5.18 19.65
C THR A 207 15.04 -4.72 19.91
N LEU A 208 14.10 -5.67 19.88
CA LEU A 208 12.70 -5.37 20.11
C LEU A 208 12.48 -4.76 21.51
N ARG A 209 11.68 -3.72 21.56
CA ARG A 209 11.25 -3.08 22.80
C ARG A 209 9.73 -3.20 22.90
N GLY A 210 9.23 -3.60 24.05
CA GLY A 210 7.80 -3.76 24.23
C GLY A 210 7.41 -3.97 25.68
N LEU A 211 6.11 -4.09 25.88
CA LEU A 211 5.48 -4.33 27.18
C LEU A 211 4.42 -5.41 27.06
N VAL A 212 4.26 -6.18 28.11
CA VAL A 212 3.14 -7.12 28.32
C VAL A 212 2.33 -6.65 29.52
N LEU A 213 1.04 -6.42 29.31
CA LEU A 213 0.08 -6.03 30.34
C LEU A 213 -0.64 -7.28 30.87
N TYR A 214 -0.68 -7.43 32.17
CA TYR A 214 -1.39 -8.51 32.85
C TYR A 214 -2.56 -7.95 33.65
N THR A 215 -3.64 -8.73 33.72
CA THR A 215 -4.78 -8.47 34.62
C THR A 215 -5.14 -9.77 35.33
N ASN A 216 -5.27 -9.70 36.68
CA ASN A 216 -5.57 -10.88 37.49
C ASN A 216 -4.64 -12.08 37.19
N GLY A 217 -3.36 -11.80 36.94
CA GLY A 217 -2.32 -12.80 36.65
C GLY A 217 -2.38 -13.41 35.24
N ARG A 218 -3.19 -12.85 34.30
CA ARG A 218 -3.30 -13.33 32.91
C ARG A 218 -2.91 -12.22 31.91
N PRO A 219 -2.29 -12.57 30.77
CA PRO A 219 -1.95 -11.59 29.74
C PRO A 219 -3.23 -10.94 29.20
N ALA A 220 -3.25 -9.62 29.18
CA ALA A 220 -4.39 -8.78 28.75
C ALA A 220 -4.10 -8.01 27.45
N ALA A 221 -2.86 -7.56 27.29
CA ALA A 221 -2.39 -6.88 26.08
C ALA A 221 -0.88 -6.98 25.96
N PHE A 222 -0.36 -6.78 24.75
CA PHE A 222 1.06 -6.54 24.52
C PHE A 222 1.26 -5.56 23.36
N SER A 223 2.40 -4.89 23.38
CA SER A 223 2.85 -4.01 22.31
C SER A 223 4.35 -4.12 22.18
N TYR A 224 4.85 -4.09 20.93
CA TYR A 224 6.30 -3.99 20.67
C TYR A 224 6.59 -3.22 19.39
N GLY A 225 7.84 -2.76 19.31
CA GLY A 225 8.33 -2.05 18.15
C GLY A 225 9.84 -1.86 18.19
N THR A 226 10.33 -1.05 17.24
CA THR A 226 11.74 -0.69 17.09
C THR A 226 11.89 0.77 16.65
N PRO A 227 13.03 1.43 16.86
CA PRO A 227 13.29 2.74 16.29
C PRO A 227 13.29 2.72 14.76
N ILE A 228 12.74 3.77 14.14
CA ILE A 228 13.00 4.11 12.71
C ILE A 228 14.21 5.05 12.67
N THR A 229 14.15 6.12 13.48
CA THR A 229 15.19 7.12 13.61
C THR A 229 15.48 7.37 15.09
N HIS A 230 16.47 8.21 15.39
CA HIS A 230 16.70 8.65 16.77
C HIS A 230 15.51 9.41 17.40
N LYS A 231 14.56 9.90 16.60
CA LYS A 231 13.40 10.68 17.09
C LYS A 231 12.10 9.93 17.02
N THR A 232 12.00 8.89 16.19
CA THR A 232 10.74 8.21 15.91
C THR A 232 10.85 6.72 16.19
N PHE A 233 9.97 6.24 17.05
CA PHE A 233 9.76 4.82 17.35
C PHE A 233 8.57 4.28 16.54
N CYS A 234 8.70 3.09 15.95
CA CYS A 234 7.60 2.40 15.27
C CYS A 234 7.01 1.33 16.18
N THR A 235 5.71 1.37 16.40
CA THR A 235 4.96 0.30 17.06
C THR A 235 4.45 -0.65 15.98
N HIS A 236 5.06 -1.85 15.89
CA HIS A 236 4.72 -2.85 14.87
C HIS A 236 3.46 -3.62 15.22
N ILE A 237 3.36 -4.06 16.47
CA ILE A 237 2.21 -4.85 16.93
C ILE A 237 1.70 -4.26 18.26
N GLU A 238 0.38 -4.10 18.32
CA GLU A 238 -0.36 -3.79 19.54
C GLU A 238 -1.63 -4.64 19.54
N LYS A 239 -1.67 -5.65 20.43
CA LYS A 239 -2.81 -6.56 20.56
C LYS A 239 -3.34 -6.62 21.99
N HIS A 240 -4.63 -6.81 22.12
CA HIS A 240 -5.30 -6.88 23.41
C HIS A 240 -6.46 -7.88 23.40
N ASN A 241 -6.82 -8.38 24.57
CA ASN A 241 -8.05 -9.12 24.76
C ASN A 241 -9.24 -8.15 24.76
N ALA A 242 -10.13 -8.30 23.77
CA ALA A 242 -11.29 -7.41 23.61
C ALA A 242 -12.31 -7.51 24.78
N GLU A 243 -12.28 -8.58 25.58
CA GLU A 243 -13.13 -8.75 26.75
C GLU A 243 -12.66 -7.91 27.95
N ILE A 244 -11.42 -7.39 27.91
CA ILE A 244 -10.83 -6.57 28.99
C ILE A 244 -10.94 -5.10 28.61
N GLU A 245 -12.01 -4.47 29.09
CA GLU A 245 -12.28 -3.06 28.81
C GLU A 245 -11.12 -2.16 29.26
N GLY A 246 -10.64 -1.30 28.36
CA GLY A 246 -9.54 -0.37 28.62
C GLY A 246 -8.14 -0.93 28.41
N ALA A 247 -7.96 -2.24 28.18
CA ALA A 247 -6.64 -2.85 27.99
C ALA A 247 -5.87 -2.22 26.82
N ALA A 248 -6.54 -1.98 25.68
CA ALA A 248 -5.94 -1.30 24.52
C ALA A 248 -5.42 0.10 24.86
N THR A 249 -6.19 0.88 25.62
CA THR A 249 -5.78 2.23 26.02
C THR A 249 -4.63 2.19 27.03
N MET A 250 -4.65 1.19 27.91
CA MET A 250 -3.62 1.04 28.94
C MET A 250 -2.28 0.66 28.32
N ILE A 251 -2.23 -0.37 27.45
CA ILE A 251 -0.97 -0.80 26.82
C ILE A 251 -0.38 0.30 25.94
N ASN A 252 -1.22 1.00 25.17
CA ASN A 252 -0.78 2.12 24.35
C ASN A 252 -0.12 3.23 25.20
N ARG A 253 -0.79 3.63 26.30
CA ARG A 253 -0.24 4.65 27.19
C ARG A 253 1.06 4.21 27.86
N LEU A 254 1.12 2.99 28.38
CA LEU A 254 2.31 2.46 29.04
C LEU A 254 3.49 2.38 28.09
N MET A 255 3.24 1.95 26.84
CA MET A 255 4.25 1.93 25.80
C MET A 255 4.77 3.34 25.51
N ALA A 256 3.90 4.31 25.33
CA ALA A 256 4.29 5.71 25.15
C ALA A 256 5.08 6.27 26.34
N GLN A 257 4.69 5.94 27.58
CA GLN A 257 5.42 6.35 28.79
C GLN A 257 6.84 5.76 28.84
N SER A 258 7.03 4.52 28.38
CA SER A 258 8.35 3.89 28.34
C SER A 258 9.29 4.49 27.29
N LEU A 259 8.76 5.28 26.36
CA LEU A 259 9.48 5.88 25.24
C LEU A 259 9.63 7.40 25.34
N GLU A 260 8.92 8.08 26.26
CA GLU A 260 8.77 9.54 26.29
C GLU A 260 10.09 10.30 26.44
N GLU A 261 11.05 9.75 27.17
CA GLU A 261 12.35 10.41 27.38
C GLU A 261 13.32 10.28 26.19
N GLU A 262 13.05 9.33 25.27
CA GLU A 262 13.98 8.96 24.22
C GLU A 262 13.46 9.35 22.82
N PHE A 263 12.16 9.21 22.57
CA PHE A 263 11.56 9.44 21.26
C PHE A 263 10.53 10.57 21.28
N GLU A 264 10.67 11.50 20.35
CA GLU A 264 9.71 12.60 20.14
C GLU A 264 8.40 12.12 19.55
N PHE A 265 8.47 11.12 18.67
CA PHE A 265 7.33 10.60 17.91
C PHE A 265 7.18 9.09 18.03
N ILE A 266 5.92 8.64 17.96
CA ILE A 266 5.55 7.24 17.76
C ILE A 266 4.78 7.14 16.45
N ASN A 267 5.31 6.32 15.52
CA ASN A 267 4.59 5.85 14.36
C ASN A 267 3.82 4.57 14.74
N ARG A 268 2.52 4.53 14.48
CA ARG A 268 1.65 3.35 14.72
C ARG A 268 1.16 2.73 13.42
N GLU A 269 1.93 2.89 12.36
CA GLU A 269 1.66 2.35 11.02
C GLU A 269 0.31 2.81 10.43
N ASP A 270 -0.11 2.24 9.31
CA ASP A 270 -1.32 2.63 8.58
C ASP A 270 -2.61 1.93 9.09
N ASP A 271 -3.76 2.18 8.44
CA ASP A 271 -5.05 1.57 8.79
C ASP A 271 -5.55 0.52 7.79
N LEU A 272 -4.81 0.25 6.73
CA LEU A 272 -5.13 -0.72 5.67
C LEU A 272 -6.56 -0.53 5.08
N GLY A 273 -7.14 0.66 5.19
CA GLY A 273 -8.53 0.93 4.76
C GLY A 273 -9.60 0.39 5.71
N LEU A 274 -9.22 -0.21 6.84
CA LEU A 274 -10.17 -0.76 7.81
C LEU A 274 -10.79 0.34 8.67
N GLU A 275 -12.08 0.60 8.50
CA GLU A 275 -12.79 1.69 9.21
C GLU A 275 -12.64 1.63 10.73
N GLY A 276 -12.73 0.44 11.32
CA GLY A 276 -12.57 0.26 12.76
C GLY A 276 -11.17 0.61 13.26
N LEU A 277 -10.13 0.24 12.48
CA LEU A 277 -8.75 0.58 12.79
C LEU A 277 -8.49 2.07 12.59
N ARG A 278 -9.02 2.65 11.51
CA ARG A 278 -8.99 4.10 11.24
C ARG A 278 -9.61 4.89 12.38
N PHE A 279 -10.82 4.52 12.80
CA PHE A 279 -11.49 5.17 13.92
C PHE A 279 -10.66 5.06 15.21
N ALA A 280 -10.12 3.88 15.51
CA ALA A 280 -9.28 3.68 16.69
C ALA A 280 -8.04 4.57 16.67
N LYS A 281 -7.31 4.61 15.54
CA LYS A 281 -6.09 5.44 15.37
C LYS A 281 -6.42 6.94 15.41
N MET A 282 -7.42 7.40 14.64
CA MET A 282 -7.86 8.81 14.65
C MET A 282 -8.31 9.29 16.03
N SER A 283 -8.89 8.41 16.88
CA SER A 283 -9.32 8.75 18.23
C SER A 283 -8.20 9.16 19.18
N TYR A 284 -6.94 8.96 18.79
CA TYR A 284 -5.75 9.43 19.52
C TYR A 284 -5.17 10.73 18.94
N HIS A 285 -5.85 11.34 17.96
CA HIS A 285 -5.50 12.65 17.37
C HIS A 285 -4.05 12.70 16.87
N PRO A 286 -3.72 11.98 15.78
CA PRO A 286 -2.37 11.97 15.23
C PRO A 286 -1.90 13.40 14.92
N THR A 287 -0.63 13.67 15.17
CA THR A 287 0.01 14.94 14.86
C THR A 287 0.22 15.10 13.36
N LEU A 288 0.48 13.97 12.69
CA LEU A 288 0.70 13.91 11.25
C LEU A 288 0.10 12.60 10.73
N LEU A 289 -0.58 12.68 9.60
CA LEU A 289 -0.81 11.56 8.71
C LEU A 289 0.28 11.63 7.64
N LEU A 290 1.19 10.67 7.66
CA LEU A 290 2.31 10.63 6.75
C LEU A 290 1.89 9.94 5.46
N ASP A 291 1.78 10.70 4.38
CA ASP A 291 1.50 10.14 3.06
C ASP A 291 2.67 9.27 2.58
N LYS A 292 2.33 8.11 2.01
CA LYS A 292 3.25 7.20 1.35
C LYS A 292 2.89 7.16 -0.14
N ILE A 293 3.64 7.93 -0.94
CA ILE A 293 3.34 8.10 -2.35
C ILE A 293 3.89 6.91 -3.13
N ALA A 294 3.06 6.32 -3.98
CA ALA A 294 3.47 5.36 -4.99
C ALA A 294 3.73 6.08 -6.33
N ALA A 295 4.70 5.61 -7.11
CA ALA A 295 4.98 6.13 -8.43
C ALA A 295 5.22 5.00 -9.42
N LEU A 296 4.58 5.08 -10.59
CA LEU A 296 4.73 4.16 -11.71
C LEU A 296 5.40 4.91 -12.88
N HIS A 297 6.53 4.39 -13.36
CA HIS A 297 7.16 4.93 -14.55
C HIS A 297 6.39 4.49 -15.81
N LEU A 298 5.94 5.48 -16.57
CA LEU A 298 5.12 5.30 -17.77
C LEU A 298 5.96 5.15 -19.04
N THR A 299 5.58 4.21 -19.89
CA THR A 299 6.09 4.15 -21.28
C THR A 299 5.64 5.37 -22.09
N SER A 300 6.23 5.61 -23.25
CA SER A 300 5.79 6.68 -24.14
C SER A 300 4.33 6.54 -24.55
N GLU A 301 3.89 5.31 -24.83
CA GLU A 301 2.50 5.01 -25.15
C GLU A 301 1.55 5.30 -23.99
N GLN A 302 1.91 4.92 -22.78
CA GLN A 302 1.08 5.19 -21.60
C GLN A 302 0.96 6.70 -21.33
N ARG A 303 2.01 7.49 -21.58
CA ARG A 303 1.95 8.96 -21.50
C ARG A 303 0.99 9.56 -22.54
N GLU A 304 1.04 9.07 -23.78
CA GLU A 304 0.08 9.47 -24.81
C GLU A 304 -1.34 9.09 -24.46
N MET A 305 -1.55 7.87 -23.94
CA MET A 305 -2.86 7.40 -23.45
C MET A 305 -3.39 8.28 -22.31
N ARG A 306 -2.54 8.63 -21.33
CA ARG A 306 -2.89 9.51 -20.20
C ARG A 306 -3.36 10.88 -20.69
N ALA A 307 -2.61 11.49 -21.59
CA ALA A 307 -2.98 12.77 -22.19
C ALA A 307 -4.30 12.68 -22.97
N MET A 308 -4.44 11.66 -23.80
CA MET A 308 -5.66 11.42 -24.57
C MET A 308 -6.88 11.14 -23.70
N TRP A 309 -6.70 10.46 -22.57
CA TRP A 309 -7.75 10.21 -21.59
C TRP A 309 -8.24 11.53 -20.98
N HIS A 310 -7.31 12.36 -20.47
CA HIS A 310 -7.63 13.69 -19.96
C HIS A 310 -8.38 14.55 -20.99
N ASP A 311 -7.88 14.61 -22.23
CA ASP A 311 -8.45 15.44 -23.30
C ASP A 311 -9.85 15.01 -23.72
N ILE A 312 -10.16 13.69 -23.66
CA ILE A 312 -11.43 13.14 -24.18
C ILE A 312 -12.51 13.04 -23.10
N PHE A 313 -12.15 12.59 -21.90
CA PHE A 313 -13.09 12.38 -20.83
C PHE A 313 -13.16 13.55 -19.84
N GLY A 314 -12.09 14.36 -19.74
CA GLY A 314 -12.02 15.50 -18.84
C GLY A 314 -11.65 15.13 -17.41
N ASP A 315 -11.25 13.87 -17.17
CA ASP A 315 -10.79 13.42 -15.86
C ASP A 315 -9.48 14.13 -15.49
N GLU A 316 -9.30 14.47 -14.23
CA GLU A 316 -8.09 15.12 -13.77
C GLU A 316 -6.88 14.17 -13.84
N ILE A 317 -5.70 14.71 -14.13
CA ILE A 317 -4.47 13.90 -14.28
C ILE A 317 -4.19 13.05 -13.04
N HIS A 318 -4.46 13.57 -11.84
CA HIS A 318 -4.22 12.81 -10.61
C HIS A 318 -5.17 11.62 -10.45
N GLU A 319 -6.40 11.69 -10.96
CA GLU A 319 -7.37 10.57 -10.97
C GLU A 319 -6.91 9.49 -11.95
N ILE A 320 -6.46 9.89 -13.13
CA ILE A 320 -5.90 8.96 -14.12
C ILE A 320 -4.62 8.31 -13.58
N ASP A 321 -3.77 9.07 -12.91
CA ASP A 321 -2.54 8.57 -12.29
C ASP A 321 -2.85 7.53 -11.20
N SER A 322 -3.84 7.79 -10.36
CA SER A 322 -4.30 6.83 -9.34
C SER A 322 -4.78 5.53 -9.99
N PHE A 323 -5.57 5.59 -11.06
CA PHE A 323 -5.95 4.40 -11.83
C PHE A 323 -4.72 3.64 -12.34
N LEU A 324 -3.75 4.33 -12.94
CA LEU A 324 -2.56 3.69 -13.52
C LEU A 324 -1.68 3.00 -12.47
N VAL A 325 -1.59 3.57 -11.28
CA VAL A 325 -0.84 3.01 -10.15
C VAL A 325 -1.59 1.82 -9.54
N GLU A 326 -2.88 1.98 -9.26
CA GLU A 326 -3.71 0.96 -8.62
C GLU A 326 -3.92 -0.27 -9.52
N HIS A 327 -4.24 -0.01 -10.81
CA HIS A 327 -4.48 -1.06 -11.80
C HIS A 327 -3.28 -1.27 -12.73
N SER A 328 -2.10 -1.36 -12.14
CA SER A 328 -0.86 -1.54 -12.90
C SER A 328 -0.77 -2.90 -13.61
N ASP A 329 -1.69 -3.83 -13.36
CA ASP A 329 -1.94 -5.08 -14.09
C ASP A 329 -2.93 -4.91 -15.25
N ALA A 330 -3.57 -3.75 -15.40
CA ALA A 330 -4.42 -3.45 -16.54
C ALA A 330 -3.63 -3.49 -17.85
N ILE A 331 -4.19 -4.17 -18.84
CA ILE A 331 -3.54 -4.39 -20.12
C ILE A 331 -3.96 -3.28 -21.10
N PRO A 332 -3.05 -2.36 -21.46
CA PRO A 332 -3.36 -1.33 -22.45
C PRO A 332 -3.43 -1.93 -23.87
N LEU A 333 -4.40 -1.49 -24.65
CA LEU A 333 -4.46 -1.69 -26.09
C LEU A 333 -4.56 -0.33 -26.78
N ILE A 334 -3.80 -0.16 -27.84
CA ILE A 334 -3.73 1.07 -28.62
C ILE A 334 -3.81 0.81 -30.10
N HIS A 335 -4.35 1.78 -30.82
CA HIS A 335 -4.21 1.89 -32.26
C HIS A 335 -3.42 3.15 -32.61
N LYS A 336 -2.44 3.03 -33.47
CA LYS A 336 -1.57 4.14 -33.91
C LYS A 336 -1.79 4.45 -35.38
N GLU A 337 -1.81 5.73 -35.69
CA GLU A 337 -1.69 6.26 -37.05
C GLU A 337 -0.50 7.23 -37.06
N GLU A 338 0.35 7.11 -38.09
CA GLU A 338 1.57 7.91 -38.23
C GLU A 338 2.48 7.94 -36.97
N GLY A 339 2.48 6.84 -36.21
CA GLY A 339 3.27 6.69 -35.00
C GLY A 339 2.63 7.23 -33.72
N CYS A 340 1.50 7.96 -33.81
CA CYS A 340 0.77 8.54 -32.66
C CYS A 340 -0.39 7.66 -32.23
N VAL A 341 -0.68 7.59 -30.94
CA VAL A 341 -1.86 6.90 -30.40
C VAL A 341 -3.11 7.69 -30.79
N VAL A 342 -4.05 7.04 -31.52
CA VAL A 342 -5.31 7.64 -31.96
C VAL A 342 -6.54 6.96 -31.38
N SER A 343 -6.39 5.74 -30.86
CA SER A 343 -7.45 5.04 -30.11
C SER A 343 -6.82 4.18 -29.02
N MET A 344 -7.50 4.04 -27.91
CA MET A 344 -7.04 3.29 -26.75
C MET A 344 -8.17 2.61 -26.01
N LEU A 345 -7.82 1.60 -25.22
CA LEU A 345 -8.62 1.04 -24.13
C LEU A 345 -7.72 0.33 -23.13
N TYR A 346 -8.27 0.04 -21.96
CA TYR A 346 -7.65 -0.87 -20.98
C TYR A 346 -8.51 -2.12 -20.78
N ILE A 347 -7.89 -3.26 -20.57
CA ILE A 347 -8.52 -4.48 -20.04
C ILE A 347 -8.10 -4.59 -18.59
N VAL A 348 -9.03 -4.38 -17.67
CA VAL A 348 -8.81 -4.43 -16.23
C VAL A 348 -9.28 -5.80 -15.71
N PRO A 349 -8.38 -6.62 -15.14
CA PRO A 349 -8.76 -7.87 -14.49
C PRO A 349 -9.55 -7.61 -13.20
N LEU A 350 -10.76 -8.14 -13.09
CA LEU A 350 -11.59 -7.99 -11.89
C LEU A 350 -12.17 -9.34 -11.44
N GLN A 351 -12.49 -9.44 -10.16
CA GLN A 351 -13.29 -10.52 -9.57
C GLN A 351 -14.65 -9.95 -9.19
N MET A 352 -15.68 -10.25 -9.97
CA MET A 352 -17.04 -9.73 -9.73
C MET A 352 -18.08 -10.83 -10.00
N TRP A 353 -19.18 -10.81 -9.26
CA TRP A 353 -20.29 -11.77 -9.43
C TRP A 353 -19.86 -13.24 -9.37
N GLY A 354 -18.78 -13.54 -8.60
CA GLY A 354 -18.16 -14.86 -8.52
C GLY A 354 -17.47 -15.33 -9.81
N LYS A 355 -17.10 -14.39 -10.70
CA LYS A 355 -16.47 -14.65 -12.00
C LYS A 355 -15.20 -13.81 -12.17
N ARG A 356 -14.29 -14.33 -13.00
CA ARG A 356 -13.13 -13.57 -13.50
C ARG A 356 -13.60 -12.70 -14.67
N VAL A 357 -13.61 -11.40 -14.46
CA VAL A 357 -14.14 -10.41 -15.41
C VAL A 357 -13.01 -9.66 -16.10
N ALA A 358 -13.03 -9.59 -17.42
CA ALA A 358 -12.23 -8.66 -18.19
C ALA A 358 -13.03 -7.37 -18.38
N TYR A 359 -12.77 -6.37 -17.55
CA TYR A 359 -13.46 -5.08 -17.67
C TYR A 359 -12.77 -4.21 -18.72
N ILE A 360 -13.49 -3.88 -19.80
CA ILE A 360 -12.99 -3.00 -20.86
C ILE A 360 -13.30 -1.57 -20.46
N TYR A 361 -12.25 -0.80 -20.22
CA TYR A 361 -12.33 0.52 -19.61
C TYR A 361 -11.63 1.59 -20.46
N ALA A 362 -12.04 2.85 -20.29
CA ALA A 362 -11.47 4.04 -20.94
C ALA A 362 -11.32 3.89 -22.46
N VAL A 363 -12.36 3.39 -23.12
CA VAL A 363 -12.40 3.24 -24.58
C VAL A 363 -12.49 4.61 -25.23
N ALA A 364 -11.43 5.09 -25.84
CA ALA A 364 -11.36 6.40 -26.45
C ALA A 364 -10.84 6.35 -27.88
N THR A 365 -11.31 7.28 -28.71
CA THR A 365 -10.78 7.55 -30.06
C THR A 365 -10.77 9.04 -30.27
N LYS A 366 -9.65 9.61 -30.74
CA LYS A 366 -9.51 11.03 -31.05
C LYS A 366 -10.60 11.49 -32.02
N PRO A 367 -11.17 12.69 -31.83
CA PRO A 367 -12.33 13.16 -32.61
C PRO A 367 -12.16 13.02 -34.13
N GLU A 368 -10.99 13.38 -34.65
CA GLU A 368 -10.64 13.36 -36.07
C GLU A 368 -10.56 11.94 -36.70
N TYR A 369 -10.48 10.91 -35.85
CA TYR A 369 -10.42 9.51 -36.28
C TYR A 369 -11.72 8.72 -35.99
N ARG A 370 -12.75 9.42 -35.47
CA ARG A 370 -14.07 8.80 -35.23
C ARG A 370 -14.81 8.46 -36.53
N GLY A 371 -15.74 7.53 -36.46
CA GLY A 371 -16.53 7.10 -37.62
C GLY A 371 -15.81 6.15 -38.58
N GLN A 372 -14.53 5.88 -38.40
CA GLN A 372 -13.70 5.01 -39.27
C GLN A 372 -13.64 3.56 -38.78
N GLY A 373 -14.40 3.18 -37.77
CA GLY A 373 -14.47 1.83 -37.23
C GLY A 373 -13.26 1.41 -36.37
N ILE A 374 -12.35 2.35 -36.00
CA ILE A 374 -11.13 2.05 -35.25
C ILE A 374 -11.46 1.48 -33.87
N ALA A 375 -12.38 2.10 -33.12
CA ALA A 375 -12.80 1.59 -31.81
C ALA A 375 -13.36 0.15 -31.90
N SER A 376 -14.19 -0.14 -32.91
CA SER A 376 -14.74 -1.49 -33.11
C SER A 376 -13.63 -2.52 -33.36
N LYS A 377 -12.63 -2.18 -34.16
CA LYS A 377 -11.47 -3.06 -34.42
C LYS A 377 -10.68 -3.30 -33.15
N LEU A 378 -10.40 -2.24 -32.38
CA LEU A 378 -9.62 -2.33 -31.15
C LEU A 378 -10.34 -3.18 -30.09
N ILE A 379 -11.68 -2.99 -29.91
CA ILE A 379 -12.47 -3.82 -28.99
C ILE A 379 -12.51 -5.28 -29.48
N THR A 380 -12.64 -5.52 -30.78
CA THR A 380 -12.61 -6.88 -31.34
C THR A 380 -11.28 -7.56 -31.06
N GLU A 381 -10.16 -6.84 -31.22
CA GLU A 381 -8.82 -7.33 -30.85
C GLU A 381 -8.73 -7.63 -29.36
N ALA A 382 -9.25 -6.73 -28.51
CA ALA A 382 -9.31 -6.95 -27.05
C ALA A 382 -10.04 -8.25 -26.73
N LEU A 383 -11.24 -8.46 -27.29
CA LEU A 383 -12.02 -9.68 -27.10
C LEU A 383 -11.31 -10.95 -27.56
N GLN A 384 -10.58 -10.87 -28.68
CA GLN A 384 -9.76 -12.00 -29.14
C GLN A 384 -8.63 -12.33 -28.17
N ARG A 385 -7.90 -11.32 -27.65
CA ARG A 385 -6.85 -11.50 -26.66
C ARG A 385 -7.40 -12.04 -25.34
N ILE A 386 -8.52 -11.49 -24.85
CA ILE A 386 -9.21 -11.95 -23.63
C ILE A 386 -9.57 -13.43 -23.78
N LYS A 387 -10.22 -13.82 -24.89
CA LYS A 387 -10.62 -15.20 -25.16
C LYS A 387 -9.41 -16.15 -25.28
N ALA A 388 -8.39 -15.75 -26.01
CA ALA A 388 -7.17 -16.55 -26.19
C ALA A 388 -6.40 -16.78 -24.88
N SER A 389 -6.52 -15.86 -23.92
CA SER A 389 -5.84 -15.97 -22.62
C SER A 389 -6.39 -17.08 -21.72
N GLY A 390 -7.67 -17.45 -21.86
CA GLY A 390 -8.38 -18.39 -20.97
C GLY A 390 -8.47 -17.93 -19.51
N ARG A 391 -8.10 -16.69 -19.22
CA ARG A 391 -8.03 -16.15 -17.85
C ARG A 391 -9.36 -15.63 -17.34
N PHE A 392 -10.32 -15.35 -18.22
CA PHE A 392 -11.57 -14.66 -17.91
C PHE A 392 -12.79 -15.50 -18.28
N ASP A 393 -13.86 -15.33 -17.57
CA ASP A 393 -15.13 -16.01 -17.79
C ASP A 393 -16.10 -15.15 -18.62
N ILE A 394 -16.01 -13.82 -18.45
CA ILE A 394 -16.82 -12.84 -19.18
C ILE A 394 -16.01 -11.58 -19.46
N ALA A 395 -16.39 -10.85 -20.52
CA ALA A 395 -16.01 -9.46 -20.70
C ALA A 395 -17.16 -8.55 -20.24
N ALA A 396 -16.85 -7.40 -19.64
CA ALA A 396 -17.82 -6.41 -19.19
C ALA A 396 -17.35 -5.00 -19.55
N LEU A 397 -18.29 -4.07 -19.65
CA LEU A 397 -18.05 -2.64 -19.83
C LEU A 397 -19.27 -1.84 -19.41
N ILE A 398 -19.09 -0.52 -19.22
CA ILE A 398 -20.15 0.44 -18.96
C ILE A 398 -20.22 1.41 -20.13
N PRO A 399 -21.37 1.50 -20.85
CA PRO A 399 -21.51 2.44 -21.95
C PRO A 399 -21.69 3.87 -21.44
N SER A 400 -20.88 4.80 -21.91
CA SER A 400 -20.96 6.22 -21.56
C SER A 400 -22.08 6.98 -22.29
N SER A 401 -22.69 6.39 -23.33
CA SER A 401 -23.73 7.02 -24.13
C SER A 401 -24.58 5.99 -24.87
N THR A 402 -25.75 6.43 -25.37
CA THR A 402 -26.60 5.58 -26.22
C THR A 402 -25.89 5.15 -27.53
N GLU A 403 -24.99 5.98 -28.05
CA GLU A 403 -24.23 5.66 -29.24
C GLU A 403 -23.20 4.57 -28.97
N SER A 404 -22.44 4.70 -27.86
CA SER A 404 -21.49 3.66 -27.44
C SER A 404 -22.21 2.35 -27.10
N LYS A 405 -23.38 2.40 -26.45
CA LYS A 405 -24.23 1.22 -26.21
C LYS A 405 -24.56 0.45 -27.49
N ARG A 406 -25.00 1.15 -28.56
CA ARG A 406 -25.28 0.54 -29.87
C ARG A 406 -24.04 -0.09 -30.50
N LEU A 407 -22.86 0.50 -30.29
CA LEU A 407 -21.61 -0.07 -30.75
C LEU A 407 -21.36 -1.42 -30.05
N TYR A 408 -21.49 -1.46 -28.74
CA TYR A 408 -21.25 -2.67 -27.95
C TYR A 408 -22.28 -3.78 -28.22
N GLU A 409 -23.54 -3.42 -28.41
CA GLU A 409 -24.60 -4.37 -28.85
C GLU A 409 -24.23 -5.05 -30.18
N ARG A 410 -23.70 -4.31 -31.16
CA ARG A 410 -23.22 -4.87 -32.44
C ARG A 410 -22.02 -5.81 -32.28
N LEU A 411 -21.23 -5.63 -31.23
CA LEU A 411 -20.11 -6.50 -30.88
C LEU A 411 -20.53 -7.70 -30.00
N GLY A 412 -21.84 -7.83 -29.73
CA GLY A 412 -22.41 -8.98 -29.01
C GLY A 412 -22.54 -8.79 -27.51
N PHE A 413 -22.27 -7.60 -26.99
CA PHE A 413 -22.54 -7.32 -25.58
C PHE A 413 -24.04 -7.20 -25.33
N VAL A 414 -24.48 -7.72 -24.20
CA VAL A 414 -25.86 -7.71 -23.76
C VAL A 414 -26.00 -6.84 -22.52
N ASP A 415 -26.99 -5.96 -22.51
CA ASP A 415 -27.37 -5.18 -21.35
C ASP A 415 -27.93 -6.10 -20.27
N THR A 416 -27.25 -6.15 -19.12
CA THR A 416 -27.65 -7.03 -18.02
C THR A 416 -28.54 -6.33 -17.01
N GLN A 417 -28.66 -5.00 -17.09
CA GLN A 417 -29.28 -4.14 -16.07
C GLN A 417 -28.71 -4.41 -14.64
N THR A 418 -27.50 -4.96 -14.58
CA THR A 418 -26.83 -5.25 -13.32
C THR A 418 -25.87 -4.12 -13.00
N PRO A 419 -25.95 -3.48 -11.82
CA PRO A 419 -24.98 -2.48 -11.42
C PRO A 419 -23.59 -3.09 -11.31
N MET A 420 -22.57 -2.34 -11.72
CA MET A 420 -21.19 -2.61 -11.35
C MET A 420 -20.87 -1.80 -10.11
N GLU A 421 -20.62 -2.50 -9.01
CA GLU A 421 -20.12 -1.90 -7.77
C GLU A 421 -18.63 -2.17 -7.69
N PHE A 422 -17.84 -1.12 -7.52
CA PHE A 422 -16.38 -1.20 -7.36
C PHE A 422 -16.03 -0.98 -5.90
N PRO A 423 -15.91 -2.07 -5.09
CA PRO A 423 -15.82 -1.93 -3.64
C PRO A 423 -14.49 -1.36 -3.14
N ALA A 424 -13.49 -1.23 -3.99
CA ALA A 424 -12.15 -0.80 -3.59
C ALA A 424 -11.59 0.39 -4.39
N SER A 425 -12.27 0.85 -5.45
CA SER A 425 -11.73 1.88 -6.34
C SER A 425 -12.84 2.82 -6.83
N ASP A 426 -12.76 4.07 -6.44
CA ASP A 426 -13.63 5.14 -6.95
C ASP A 426 -13.32 5.50 -8.42
N TYR A 427 -12.22 4.96 -8.97
CA TYR A 427 -11.70 5.33 -10.30
C TYR A 427 -12.21 4.49 -11.46
N LEU A 428 -12.93 3.38 -11.21
CA LEU A 428 -13.43 2.51 -12.27
C LEU A 428 -14.88 2.82 -12.68
N GLY A 429 -15.58 3.65 -11.93
CA GLY A 429 -16.94 4.09 -12.24
C GLY A 429 -16.97 5.29 -13.19
N THR A 430 -18.15 5.60 -13.72
CA THR A 430 -18.32 6.78 -14.56
C THR A 430 -18.54 8.07 -13.75
N GLY A 431 -18.55 8.00 -12.42
CA GLY A 431 -18.70 9.12 -11.48
C GLY A 431 -20.00 9.92 -11.59
N SER A 432 -20.83 9.64 -12.59
CA SER A 432 -21.96 10.50 -12.95
C SER A 432 -23.35 9.89 -12.69
N VAL A 433 -23.44 8.62 -12.30
CA VAL A 433 -24.76 7.95 -12.12
C VAL A 433 -24.73 7.01 -10.92
N PRO A 434 -25.77 7.01 -10.08
CA PRO A 434 -25.85 6.08 -8.94
C PRO A 434 -25.88 4.60 -9.31
N HIS A 435 -25.99 4.25 -10.60
CA HIS A 435 -26.10 2.88 -11.10
C HIS A 435 -25.45 2.75 -12.48
N ASP A 436 -24.14 2.53 -12.51
CA ASP A 436 -23.44 2.13 -13.71
C ASP A 436 -23.90 0.73 -14.15
N LEU A 437 -24.73 0.67 -15.18
CA LEU A 437 -25.27 -0.60 -15.67
C LEU A 437 -24.30 -1.27 -16.63
N ALA A 438 -23.92 -2.49 -16.29
CA ALA A 438 -22.98 -3.28 -17.07
C ALA A 438 -23.63 -3.83 -18.34
N MET A 439 -22.85 -3.82 -19.40
CA MET A 439 -23.04 -4.73 -20.54
C MET A 439 -22.03 -5.85 -20.46
N THR A 440 -22.44 -7.10 -20.68
CA THR A 440 -21.56 -8.25 -20.59
C THR A 440 -21.56 -9.07 -21.88
N LEU A 441 -20.44 -9.75 -22.13
CA LEU A 441 -20.26 -10.73 -23.18
C LEU A 441 -19.70 -12.02 -22.57
N LYS A 442 -20.37 -13.14 -22.81
CA LYS A 442 -19.83 -14.45 -22.44
C LYS A 442 -18.73 -14.83 -23.42
N LEU A 443 -17.57 -15.25 -22.89
CA LEU A 443 -16.36 -15.57 -23.66
C LEU A 443 -16.33 -17.00 -24.21
#